data_6962bd2e3143c6c9aa89c23367252809
#
_entry.id   6962bd2e3143c6c9aa89c23367252809
#
_cell.length_a   1.000
_cell.length_b   1.000
_cell.length_c   1.000
_cell.angle_alpha   90.00
_cell.angle_beta   90.00
_cell.angle_gamma   90.00
#
_symmetry.space_group_name_H-M   'P 1'
#
loop_
_entity.id
_entity.type
_entity.pdbx_description
1 polymer ?
#
loop_
_entity_poly.entity_id
_entity_poly.type
_entity_poly.pdbx_seq_one_letter_code
_entity_poly.pdbx_strand_id
1 'polypeptide(L)'
;RATGIAYKHKGRGKLAIAHHDVILAGGAINSPQLLMLSGVGDAAALNALGIKPVINRPDVGKNLQDHLSIRVMHQSKIRTITDELSKFERGIAAVIRAVLFRNGPAAGFPLAGGAFLKTSPDLEMPDVQIHFSPGNLMSIHRKPFAKPATDHTRPDAFMCHACQLRPESRGEIFLRSADPEMPPAMEPNYLSAEYDRQV
;
A
#
# COMPACT_ATOMS: atom_id res chain seq x y z
N ARG A 1 13.46 8.50 28.03
CA ARG A 1 13.33 7.05 27.83
C ARG A 1 11.85 6.72 27.69
N ALA A 2 11.48 5.90 26.70
CA ALA A 2 10.15 5.33 26.61
C ALA A 2 9.97 4.27 27.71
N THR A 3 8.85 4.32 28.43
CA THR A 3 8.57 3.46 29.59
C THR A 3 7.37 2.54 29.34
N GLY A 4 6.68 2.70 28.23
CA GLY A 4 5.50 1.92 27.91
C GLY A 4 4.74 2.46 26.72
N ILE A 5 3.57 1.90 26.48
CA ILE A 5 2.65 2.26 25.40
C ILE A 5 1.26 2.49 25.98
N ALA A 6 0.67 3.65 25.68
CA ALA A 6 -0.74 3.89 25.87
C ALA A 6 -1.51 3.35 24.64
N TYR A 7 -2.56 2.58 24.86
CA TYR A 7 -3.35 1.98 23.79
C TYR A 7 -4.82 1.86 24.15
N LYS A 8 -5.68 1.73 23.16
CA LYS A 8 -7.11 1.53 23.33
C LYS A 8 -7.49 0.07 23.09
N HIS A 9 -8.20 -0.55 24.03
CA HIS A 9 -8.70 -1.90 23.88
C HIS A 9 -10.18 -1.95 24.25
N LYS A 10 -11.02 -2.37 23.33
CA LYS A 10 -12.50 -2.40 23.50
C LYS A 10 -13.05 -1.06 23.99
N GLY A 11 -12.59 0.05 23.39
CA GLY A 11 -13.02 1.41 23.74
C GLY A 11 -12.41 1.99 25.04
N ARG A 12 -11.62 1.24 25.78
CA ARG A 12 -11.00 1.67 27.04
C ARG A 12 -9.51 1.94 26.87
N GLY A 13 -9.05 3.10 27.36
CA GLY A 13 -7.62 3.41 27.42
C GLY A 13 -6.91 2.47 28.41
N LYS A 14 -5.75 1.97 28.00
CA LYS A 14 -4.87 1.11 28.79
C LYS A 14 -3.43 1.58 28.64
N LEU A 15 -2.60 1.20 29.61
CA LEU A 15 -1.16 1.44 29.62
C LEU A 15 -0.44 0.10 29.78
N ALA A 16 0.47 -0.22 28.87
CA ALA A 16 1.41 -1.32 29.02
C ALA A 16 2.78 -0.77 29.39
N ILE A 17 3.32 -1.19 30.52
CA ILE A 17 4.65 -0.77 31.00
C ILE A 17 5.70 -1.72 30.44
N ALA A 18 6.77 -1.15 29.89
CA ALA A 18 7.92 -1.90 29.40
C ALA A 18 8.99 -2.00 30.48
N HIS A 19 9.45 -3.21 30.78
CA HIS A 19 10.55 -3.43 31.74
C HIS A 19 11.91 -3.10 31.12
N HIS A 20 12.07 -3.33 29.81
CA HIS A 20 13.30 -3.08 29.07
C HIS A 20 13.09 -2.00 28.01
N ASP A 21 12.57 -2.36 26.86
CA ASP A 21 12.48 -1.48 25.70
C ASP A 21 11.07 -1.45 25.12
N VAL A 22 10.78 -0.36 24.41
CA VAL A 22 9.60 -0.21 23.55
C VAL A 22 10.06 -0.27 22.10
N ILE A 23 9.59 -1.26 21.37
CA ILE A 23 9.96 -1.49 19.97
C ILE A 23 8.87 -0.95 19.06
N LEU A 24 9.22 0.01 18.20
CA LEU A 24 8.32 0.55 17.18
C LEU A 24 8.50 -0.24 15.88
N ALA A 25 7.50 -1.04 15.53
CA ALA A 25 7.46 -1.85 14.33
C ALA A 25 6.19 -1.56 13.49
N GLY A 26 5.74 -0.29 13.49
CA GLY A 26 4.52 0.16 12.80
C GLY A 26 4.69 0.41 11.29
N GLY A 27 5.85 0.09 10.71
CA GLY A 27 6.16 0.33 9.30
C GLY A 27 6.46 1.80 8.99
N ALA A 28 6.61 2.11 7.71
CA ALA A 28 7.04 3.42 7.22
C ALA A 28 6.06 4.55 7.57
N ILE A 29 4.80 4.24 7.79
CA ILE A 29 3.73 5.23 8.08
C ILE A 29 3.52 5.39 9.58
N ASN A 30 3.28 4.30 10.30
CA ASN A 30 2.86 4.40 11.69
C ASN A 30 4.01 4.59 12.66
N SER A 31 5.23 4.14 12.34
CA SER A 31 6.39 4.37 13.22
C SER A 31 6.74 5.86 13.36
N PRO A 32 6.86 6.65 12.28
CA PRO A 32 7.04 8.10 12.40
C PRO A 32 5.84 8.79 13.04
N GLN A 33 4.60 8.33 12.77
CA GLN A 33 3.42 8.86 13.44
C GLN A 33 3.52 8.72 14.97
N LEU A 34 3.85 7.52 15.45
CA LEU A 34 3.99 7.23 16.87
C LEU A 34 5.14 8.02 17.51
N LEU A 35 6.27 8.20 16.80
CA LEU A 35 7.36 9.05 17.27
C LEU A 35 6.91 10.49 17.44
N MET A 36 6.27 11.08 16.45
CA MET A 36 5.79 12.45 16.49
C MET A 36 4.74 12.65 17.56
N LEU A 37 3.76 11.76 17.71
CA LEU A 37 2.77 11.78 18.79
C LEU A 37 3.42 11.65 20.19
N SER A 38 4.59 11.02 20.27
CA SER A 38 5.37 10.89 21.51
C SER A 38 6.33 12.07 21.76
N GLY A 39 6.26 13.12 20.93
CA GLY A 39 7.09 14.31 21.07
C GLY A 39 8.48 14.20 20.43
N VAL A 40 8.70 13.22 19.54
CA VAL A 40 9.97 13.06 18.80
C VAL A 40 9.73 13.42 17.34
N GLY A 41 10.19 14.60 16.91
CA GLY A 41 9.96 15.13 15.58
C GLY A 41 10.43 16.57 15.46
N ASP A 42 9.97 17.26 14.41
CA ASP A 42 10.20 18.70 14.26
C ASP A 42 9.48 19.46 15.37
N ALA A 43 10.25 20.16 16.21
CA ALA A 43 9.73 20.83 17.39
C ALA A 43 8.72 21.94 17.06
N ALA A 44 8.90 22.64 15.94
CA ALA A 44 7.97 23.71 15.53
C ALA A 44 6.63 23.11 15.06
N ALA A 45 6.68 22.07 14.24
CA ALA A 45 5.50 21.38 13.77
C ALA A 45 4.72 20.71 14.91
N LEU A 46 5.41 20.09 15.88
CA LEU A 46 4.78 19.46 17.04
C LEU A 46 4.11 20.52 17.95
N ASN A 47 4.79 21.63 18.22
CA ASN A 47 4.21 22.72 19.01
C ASN A 47 2.94 23.31 18.34
N ALA A 48 2.93 23.45 17.03
CA ALA A 48 1.76 23.94 16.29
C ALA A 48 0.52 23.03 16.47
N LEU A 49 0.73 21.73 16.75
CA LEU A 49 -0.32 20.76 17.04
C LEU A 49 -0.61 20.61 18.55
N GLY A 50 0.04 21.40 19.42
CA GLY A 50 -0.09 21.29 20.87
C GLY A 50 0.63 20.08 21.48
N ILE A 51 1.50 19.41 20.73
CA ILE A 51 2.33 18.30 21.19
C ILE A 51 3.63 18.90 21.78
N LYS A 52 3.91 18.62 23.04
CA LYS A 52 5.16 19.06 23.67
C LYS A 52 6.36 18.29 23.10
N PRO A 53 7.34 18.98 22.48
CA PRO A 53 8.53 18.31 21.99
C PRO A 53 9.36 17.73 23.14
N VAL A 54 9.77 16.47 23.00
CA VAL A 54 10.69 15.78 23.93
C VAL A 54 12.09 15.74 23.33
N ILE A 55 12.17 15.46 22.03
CA ILE A 55 13.43 15.43 21.28
C ILE A 55 13.18 16.06 19.91
N ASN A 56 13.93 17.10 19.58
CA ASN A 56 13.87 17.69 18.24
C ASN A 56 14.61 16.81 17.24
N ARG A 57 13.85 16.22 16.32
CA ARG A 57 14.33 15.36 15.21
C ARG A 57 13.52 15.70 13.96
N PRO A 58 13.91 16.75 13.22
CA PRO A 58 13.13 17.24 12.07
C PRO A 58 13.04 16.24 10.91
N ASP A 59 13.92 15.24 10.89
CA ASP A 59 13.91 14.19 9.84
C ASP A 59 12.88 13.08 10.07
N VAL A 60 12.22 13.05 11.24
CA VAL A 60 11.16 12.07 11.50
C VAL A 60 9.98 12.34 10.55
N GLY A 61 9.64 11.32 9.76
CA GLY A 61 8.62 11.41 8.71
C GLY A 61 9.14 11.87 7.35
N LYS A 62 10.39 12.31 7.25
CA LYS A 62 11.01 12.69 5.97
C LYS A 62 11.53 11.47 5.20
N ASN A 63 11.96 11.73 3.96
CA ASN A 63 12.57 10.73 3.07
C ASN A 63 11.64 9.56 2.70
N LEU A 64 10.33 9.79 2.64
CA LEU A 64 9.37 8.81 2.16
C LEU A 64 9.66 8.45 0.71
N GLN A 65 9.74 7.16 0.43
CA GLN A 65 9.92 6.59 -0.90
C GLN A 65 8.81 5.60 -1.17
N ASP A 66 8.27 5.63 -2.38
CA ASP A 66 7.23 4.69 -2.79
C ASP A 66 7.33 4.44 -4.30
N HIS A 67 6.91 3.27 -4.73
CA HIS A 67 6.89 2.89 -6.13
C HIS A 67 5.66 3.47 -6.83
N LEU A 68 5.85 4.50 -7.67
CA LEU A 68 4.80 4.93 -8.57
C LEU A 68 4.48 3.81 -9.55
N SER A 69 3.22 3.39 -9.60
CA SER A 69 2.77 2.32 -10.48
C SER A 69 1.76 2.82 -11.50
N ILE A 70 2.05 2.58 -12.76
CA ILE A 70 1.15 2.86 -13.89
C ILE A 70 0.51 1.57 -14.33
N ARG A 71 -0.82 1.60 -14.52
CA ARG A 71 -1.59 0.43 -14.97
C ARG A 71 -1.98 0.60 -16.42
N VAL A 72 -1.62 -0.37 -17.23
CA VAL A 72 -2.07 -0.49 -18.62
C VAL A 72 -2.98 -1.72 -18.73
N MET A 73 -4.20 -1.51 -19.16
CA MET A 73 -5.21 -2.56 -19.29
C MET A 73 -5.57 -2.76 -20.75
N HIS A 74 -5.60 -4.01 -21.17
CA HIS A 74 -5.99 -4.41 -22.50
C HIS A 74 -7.18 -5.36 -22.45
N GLN A 75 -8.11 -5.18 -23.40
CA GLN A 75 -9.21 -6.11 -23.60
C GLN A 75 -8.68 -7.43 -24.13
N SER A 76 -9.16 -8.54 -23.57
CA SER A 76 -8.82 -9.89 -23.98
C SER A 76 -9.89 -10.44 -24.93
N LYS A 77 -9.45 -11.15 -25.98
CA LYS A 77 -10.33 -11.91 -26.88
C LYS A 77 -10.69 -13.29 -26.33
N ILE A 78 -9.97 -13.73 -25.30
CA ILE A 78 -10.21 -15.01 -24.62
C ILE A 78 -10.68 -14.75 -23.19
N ARG A 79 -11.37 -15.72 -22.61
CA ARG A 79 -11.81 -15.64 -21.21
C ARG A 79 -10.62 -15.55 -20.28
N THR A 80 -10.75 -14.68 -19.29
CA THR A 80 -9.75 -14.46 -18.24
C THR A 80 -10.32 -14.87 -16.88
N ILE A 81 -9.51 -14.87 -15.85
CA ILE A 81 -9.96 -15.13 -14.48
C ILE A 81 -11.04 -14.13 -14.00
N THR A 82 -11.17 -13.00 -14.68
CA THR A 82 -12.23 -12.02 -14.40
C THR A 82 -13.61 -12.63 -14.62
N ASP A 83 -13.86 -13.33 -15.75
CA ASP A 83 -15.14 -13.99 -16.02
C ASP A 83 -15.42 -15.11 -15.01
N GLU A 84 -14.39 -15.86 -14.63
CA GLU A 84 -14.54 -16.97 -13.69
C GLU A 84 -14.86 -16.51 -12.26
N LEU A 85 -14.25 -15.42 -11.80
CA LEU A 85 -14.42 -14.92 -10.44
C LEU A 85 -15.53 -13.86 -10.30
N SER A 86 -15.98 -13.27 -11.40
CA SER A 86 -17.00 -12.21 -11.36
C SER A 86 -18.43 -12.74 -11.20
N LYS A 87 -18.71 -13.97 -11.58
CA LYS A 87 -20.03 -14.61 -11.41
C LYS A 87 -20.09 -15.29 -10.06
N PHE A 88 -21.16 -15.02 -9.29
CA PHE A 88 -21.30 -15.50 -7.92
C PHE A 88 -21.14 -17.02 -7.80
N GLU A 89 -21.83 -17.80 -8.65
CA GLU A 89 -21.78 -19.26 -8.61
C GLU A 89 -20.39 -19.80 -8.95
N ARG A 90 -19.73 -19.20 -9.95
CA ARG A 90 -18.38 -19.57 -10.37
C ARG A 90 -17.34 -19.17 -9.31
N GLY A 91 -17.52 -18.00 -8.69
CA GLY A 91 -16.67 -17.56 -7.59
C GLY A 91 -16.73 -18.53 -6.41
N ILE A 92 -17.93 -18.97 -6.00
CA ILE A 92 -18.09 -19.98 -4.94
C ILE A 92 -17.42 -21.28 -5.35
N ALA A 93 -17.69 -21.79 -6.57
CA ALA A 93 -17.08 -23.01 -7.05
C ALA A 93 -15.54 -22.91 -7.10
N ALA A 94 -14.99 -21.77 -7.51
CA ALA A 94 -13.55 -21.50 -7.51
C ALA A 94 -12.96 -21.54 -6.10
N VAL A 95 -13.64 -20.96 -5.11
CA VAL A 95 -13.21 -21.00 -3.71
C VAL A 95 -13.26 -22.40 -3.14
N ILE A 96 -14.38 -23.14 -3.37
CA ILE A 96 -14.51 -24.53 -2.92
C ILE A 96 -13.39 -25.39 -3.54
N ARG A 97 -13.13 -25.22 -4.84
CA ARG A 97 -12.06 -25.93 -5.54
C ARG A 97 -10.68 -25.59 -4.98
N ALA A 98 -10.43 -24.33 -4.66
CA ALA A 98 -9.18 -23.89 -4.06
C ALA A 98 -8.95 -24.50 -2.69
N VAL A 99 -10.00 -24.57 -1.85
CA VAL A 99 -9.93 -25.12 -0.48
C VAL A 99 -9.75 -26.64 -0.52
N LEU A 100 -10.56 -27.36 -1.32
CA LEU A 100 -10.56 -28.82 -1.34
C LEU A 100 -9.41 -29.43 -2.15
N PHE A 101 -9.09 -28.81 -3.27
CA PHE A 101 -8.13 -29.38 -4.24
C PHE A 101 -6.85 -28.55 -4.42
N ARG A 102 -6.75 -27.41 -3.73
CA ARG A 102 -5.62 -26.48 -3.81
C ARG A 102 -5.24 -26.08 -5.24
N ASN A 103 -6.23 -25.97 -6.11
CA ASN A 103 -6.06 -25.57 -7.50
C ASN A 103 -7.20 -24.66 -7.98
N GLY A 104 -7.08 -24.13 -9.20
CA GLY A 104 -8.06 -23.25 -9.80
C GLY A 104 -7.79 -21.76 -9.57
N PRO A 105 -8.64 -20.87 -10.12
CA PRO A 105 -8.38 -19.44 -10.20
C PRO A 105 -8.36 -18.74 -8.84
N ALA A 106 -8.95 -19.33 -7.80
CA ALA A 106 -8.92 -18.78 -6.42
C ALA A 106 -7.81 -19.38 -5.55
N ALA A 107 -7.01 -20.33 -6.07
CA ALA A 107 -5.97 -21.00 -5.29
C ALA A 107 -4.63 -20.27 -5.29
N GLY A 108 -4.44 -19.28 -6.16
CA GLY A 108 -3.20 -18.54 -6.33
C GLY A 108 -3.40 -17.04 -6.20
N PHE A 109 -2.29 -16.34 -6.04
CA PHE A 109 -2.29 -14.89 -6.12
C PHE A 109 -2.56 -14.46 -7.57
N PRO A 110 -3.38 -13.41 -7.78
CA PRO A 110 -3.83 -13.02 -9.12
C PRO A 110 -2.76 -12.35 -10.01
N LEU A 111 -1.50 -12.38 -9.61
CA LEU A 111 -0.35 -11.98 -10.42
C LEU A 111 0.28 -13.25 -11.00
N ALA A 112 0.12 -13.45 -12.31
CA ALA A 112 0.57 -14.67 -12.97
C ALA A 112 2.01 -14.63 -13.47
N GLY A 113 2.61 -13.43 -13.51
CA GLY A 113 3.99 -13.24 -13.95
C GLY A 113 4.49 -11.84 -13.70
N GLY A 114 5.75 -11.62 -13.96
CA GLY A 114 6.39 -10.33 -13.86
C GLY A 114 7.71 -10.30 -14.61
N ALA A 115 8.24 -9.10 -14.79
CA ALA A 115 9.53 -8.86 -15.40
C ALA A 115 10.26 -7.73 -14.67
N PHE A 116 11.58 -7.78 -14.71
CA PHE A 116 12.45 -6.69 -14.32
C PHE A 116 13.18 -6.20 -15.58
N LEU A 117 13.05 -4.93 -15.87
CA LEU A 117 13.54 -4.32 -17.08
C LEU A 117 14.50 -3.18 -16.75
N LYS A 118 15.41 -2.91 -17.67
CA LYS A 118 16.27 -1.73 -17.67
C LYS A 118 15.74 -0.75 -18.71
N THR A 119 15.51 0.50 -18.33
CA THR A 119 15.12 1.56 -19.28
C THR A 119 16.29 2.00 -20.15
N SER A 120 17.53 1.79 -19.68
CA SER A 120 18.75 2.00 -20.46
C SER A 120 19.67 0.78 -20.35
N PRO A 121 20.38 0.39 -21.43
CA PRO A 121 21.36 -0.70 -21.39
C PRO A 121 22.53 -0.41 -20.44
N ASP A 122 22.82 0.84 -20.18
CA ASP A 122 23.94 1.28 -19.33
C ASP A 122 23.67 1.10 -17.83
N LEU A 123 22.43 0.86 -17.44
CA LEU A 123 22.09 0.60 -16.04
C LEU A 123 22.68 -0.73 -15.58
N GLU A 124 23.28 -0.75 -14.40
CA GLU A 124 23.80 -1.97 -13.80
C GLU A 124 22.66 -2.94 -13.43
N MET A 125 21.59 -2.42 -12.88
CA MET A 125 20.43 -3.20 -12.40
C MET A 125 19.12 -2.71 -13.03
N PRO A 126 18.08 -3.59 -13.12
CA PRO A 126 16.76 -3.18 -13.53
C PRO A 126 16.20 -2.04 -12.66
N ASP A 127 15.54 -1.11 -13.28
CA ASP A 127 14.91 0.07 -12.67
C ASP A 127 13.40 0.09 -12.80
N VAL A 128 12.83 -0.80 -13.63
CA VAL A 128 11.37 -0.99 -13.79
C VAL A 128 10.99 -2.43 -13.49
N GLN A 129 9.91 -2.61 -12.75
CA GLN A 129 9.25 -3.90 -12.53
C GLN A 129 7.89 -3.91 -13.21
N ILE A 130 7.60 -4.99 -13.92
CA ILE A 130 6.28 -5.26 -14.49
C ILE A 130 5.61 -6.36 -13.68
N HIS A 131 4.36 -6.10 -13.26
CA HIS A 131 3.46 -7.11 -12.73
C HIS A 131 2.39 -7.41 -13.77
N PHE A 132 2.24 -8.67 -14.15
CA PHE A 132 1.21 -9.12 -15.08
C PHE A 132 0.06 -9.80 -14.34
N SER A 133 -1.16 -9.32 -14.58
CA SER A 133 -2.39 -9.92 -14.08
C SER A 133 -3.26 -10.40 -15.26
N PRO A 134 -3.62 -11.70 -15.31
CA PRO A 134 -4.45 -12.26 -16.37
C PRO A 134 -5.94 -11.93 -16.19
N GLY A 135 -6.27 -10.87 -15.54
CA GLY A 135 -7.64 -10.42 -15.30
C GLY A 135 -7.72 -8.98 -14.84
N ASN A 136 -8.93 -8.42 -14.89
CA ASN A 136 -9.23 -7.11 -14.31
C ASN A 136 -9.56 -7.25 -12.82
N LEU A 137 -8.56 -7.20 -11.96
CA LEU A 137 -8.71 -7.32 -10.51
C LEU A 137 -9.60 -6.23 -9.89
N MET A 138 -9.69 -5.06 -10.52
CA MET A 138 -10.54 -3.97 -10.05
C MET A 138 -12.03 -4.28 -10.22
N SER A 139 -12.39 -5.20 -11.10
CA SER A 139 -13.78 -5.62 -11.30
C SER A 139 -14.23 -6.69 -10.30
N ILE A 140 -13.31 -7.35 -9.61
CA ILE A 140 -13.60 -8.42 -8.64
C ILE A 140 -14.11 -7.86 -7.30
N HIS A 141 -13.84 -6.58 -6.99
CA HIS A 141 -14.30 -5.92 -5.77
C HIS A 141 -15.81 -5.63 -5.82
N ARG A 142 -16.64 -6.67 -5.86
CA ARG A 142 -18.08 -6.54 -5.61
C ARG A 142 -18.34 -6.68 -4.12
N LYS A 143 -19.05 -5.68 -3.57
CA LYS A 143 -19.67 -5.86 -2.26
C LYS A 143 -20.59 -7.09 -2.36
N PRO A 144 -20.53 -8.05 -1.43
CA PRO A 144 -21.52 -9.11 -1.36
C PRO A 144 -22.92 -8.48 -1.43
N PHE A 145 -23.81 -9.02 -2.24
CA PHE A 145 -25.19 -8.53 -2.44
C PHE A 145 -25.34 -7.17 -3.16
N ALA A 146 -24.30 -6.61 -3.74
CA ALA A 146 -24.48 -5.49 -4.68
C ALA A 146 -25.27 -5.98 -5.90
N LYS A 147 -26.33 -5.24 -6.29
CA LYS A 147 -27.05 -5.51 -7.56
C LYS A 147 -26.01 -5.61 -8.69
N PRO A 148 -26.14 -6.61 -9.59
CA PRO A 148 -25.29 -6.66 -10.77
C PRO A 148 -25.34 -5.28 -11.44
N ALA A 149 -24.18 -4.67 -11.67
CA ALA A 149 -24.14 -3.54 -12.57
C ALA A 149 -24.74 -4.04 -13.89
N THR A 150 -25.73 -3.35 -14.41
CA THR A 150 -26.44 -3.70 -15.65
C THR A 150 -25.54 -3.65 -16.88
N ASP A 151 -24.28 -3.27 -16.68
CA ASP A 151 -23.27 -3.29 -17.70
C ASP A 151 -22.65 -4.71 -17.80
N HIS A 152 -23.30 -5.54 -18.61
CA HIS A 152 -22.81 -6.86 -19.00
C HIS A 152 -21.58 -6.76 -19.94
N THR A 153 -21.07 -5.59 -20.18
CA THR A 153 -20.03 -5.28 -21.17
C THR A 153 -18.65 -5.07 -20.54
N ARG A 154 -18.36 -5.62 -19.35
CA ARG A 154 -16.98 -5.61 -18.89
C ARG A 154 -16.23 -6.72 -19.60
N PRO A 155 -15.49 -6.37 -20.65
CA PRO A 155 -14.77 -7.37 -21.42
C PRO A 155 -13.73 -8.04 -20.53
N ASP A 156 -13.48 -9.31 -20.82
CA ASP A 156 -12.29 -9.95 -20.31
C ASP A 156 -11.07 -9.07 -20.61
N ALA A 157 -10.20 -8.92 -19.64
CA ALA A 157 -9.05 -8.02 -19.75
C ALA A 157 -7.84 -8.64 -19.05
N PHE A 158 -6.66 -8.19 -19.42
CA PHE A 158 -5.44 -8.39 -18.67
C PHE A 158 -4.79 -7.04 -18.37
N MET A 159 -3.99 -7.00 -17.34
CA MET A 159 -3.33 -5.78 -16.89
C MET A 159 -1.83 -5.99 -16.75
N CYS A 160 -1.08 -4.97 -17.14
CA CYS A 160 0.32 -4.81 -16.77
C CYS A 160 0.43 -3.60 -15.83
N HIS A 161 1.14 -3.77 -14.73
CA HIS A 161 1.52 -2.68 -13.84
C HIS A 161 3.01 -2.47 -14.00
N ALA A 162 3.41 -1.33 -14.52
CA ALA A 162 4.80 -0.91 -14.52
C ALA A 162 5.07 -0.03 -13.31
N CYS A 163 6.08 -0.35 -12.54
CA CYS A 163 6.48 0.48 -11.41
C CYS A 163 8.00 0.73 -11.43
N GLN A 164 8.37 1.98 -11.14
CA GLN A 164 9.75 2.37 -10.96
C GLN A 164 10.27 1.81 -9.62
N LEU A 165 11.44 1.15 -9.65
CA LEU A 165 12.00 0.46 -8.48
C LEU A 165 12.86 1.35 -7.59
N ARG A 166 13.46 2.39 -8.15
CA ARG A 166 14.41 3.25 -7.42
C ARG A 166 14.10 4.71 -7.67
N PRO A 167 12.95 5.22 -7.19
CA PRO A 167 12.63 6.63 -7.35
C PRO A 167 13.64 7.50 -6.60
N GLU A 168 14.01 8.64 -7.19
CA GLU A 168 14.83 9.68 -6.54
C GLU A 168 13.96 10.72 -5.85
N SER A 169 12.69 10.85 -6.21
CA SER A 169 11.72 11.68 -5.51
C SER A 169 11.60 11.27 -4.06
N ARG A 170 11.51 12.26 -3.19
CA ARG A 170 11.37 12.08 -1.74
C ARG A 170 10.16 12.82 -1.24
N GLY A 171 9.38 12.14 -0.46
CA GLY A 171 8.20 12.67 0.20
C GLY A 171 8.31 12.71 1.71
N GLU A 172 7.19 12.89 2.34
CA GLU A 172 7.12 12.99 3.79
C GLU A 172 5.80 12.48 4.37
N ILE A 173 5.86 12.16 5.66
CA ILE A 173 4.73 11.84 6.51
C ILE A 173 4.71 12.85 7.64
N PHE A 174 3.56 13.46 7.92
CA PHE A 174 3.40 14.41 8.99
C PHE A 174 2.04 14.30 9.69
N LEU A 175 1.97 14.79 10.92
CA LEU A 175 0.73 14.79 11.67
C LEU A 175 -0.20 15.90 11.19
N ARG A 176 -1.51 15.63 11.18
CA ARG A 176 -2.57 16.62 10.99
C ARG A 176 -3.18 17.06 12.31
N SER A 177 -3.00 16.26 13.35
CA SER A 177 -3.61 16.45 14.67
C SER A 177 -2.80 15.71 15.73
N ALA A 178 -2.96 16.12 16.99
CA ALA A 178 -2.48 15.38 18.15
C ALA A 178 -3.34 14.14 18.49
N ASP A 179 -4.46 13.95 17.81
CA ASP A 179 -5.33 12.77 17.99
C ASP A 179 -4.67 11.52 17.35
N PRO A 180 -4.34 10.49 18.13
CA PRO A 180 -3.73 9.27 17.60
C PRO A 180 -4.65 8.44 16.70
N GLU A 181 -5.95 8.69 16.69
CA GLU A 181 -6.92 8.02 15.80
C GLU A 181 -7.00 8.74 14.43
N MET A 182 -6.45 9.95 14.31
CA MET A 182 -6.36 10.68 13.05
C MET A 182 -5.19 10.13 12.21
N PRO A 183 -5.44 9.61 11.00
CA PRO A 183 -4.35 9.17 10.11
C PRO A 183 -3.41 10.35 9.77
N PRO A 184 -2.10 10.09 9.69
CA PRO A 184 -1.14 11.12 9.27
C PRO A 184 -1.37 11.49 7.81
N ALA A 185 -0.89 12.66 7.40
CA ALA A 185 -0.75 13.00 6.00
C ALA A 185 0.44 12.27 5.39
N MET A 186 0.30 11.90 4.13
CA MET A 186 1.35 11.28 3.31
C MET A 186 1.48 12.07 2.03
N GLU A 187 2.63 12.64 1.80
CA GLU A 187 2.96 13.36 0.56
C GLU A 187 4.15 12.67 -0.11
N PRO A 188 3.91 11.71 -1.00
CA PRO A 188 4.98 10.97 -1.67
C PRO A 188 5.86 11.83 -2.57
N ASN A 189 5.35 12.99 -3.04
CA ASN A 189 6.04 13.92 -3.91
C ASN A 189 6.56 13.24 -5.20
N TYR A 190 5.73 12.38 -5.79
CA TYR A 190 6.07 11.63 -7.00
C TYR A 190 6.51 12.54 -8.14
N LEU A 191 7.43 12.04 -8.96
CA LEU A 191 7.93 12.70 -10.16
C LEU A 191 8.56 14.09 -9.91
N SER A 192 8.97 14.38 -8.68
CA SER A 192 9.67 15.64 -8.38
C SER A 192 11.10 15.64 -8.88
N ALA A 193 11.76 14.49 -8.90
CA ALA A 193 13.08 14.32 -9.50
C ALA A 193 13.00 14.15 -11.03
N GLU A 194 14.01 14.65 -11.75
CA GLU A 194 14.05 14.54 -13.21
C GLU A 194 14.20 13.09 -13.67
N TYR A 195 15.03 12.31 -12.99
CA TYR A 195 15.21 10.89 -13.26
C TYR A 195 13.90 10.12 -13.25
N ASP A 196 13.03 10.41 -12.28
CA ASP A 196 11.74 9.71 -12.14
C ASP A 196 10.76 10.02 -13.28
N ARG A 197 10.96 11.15 -13.98
CA ARG A 197 10.17 11.51 -15.15
C ARG A 197 10.69 10.90 -16.45
N GLN A 198 11.95 10.48 -16.45
CA GLN A 198 12.60 9.86 -17.60
C GLN A 198 12.44 8.34 -17.65
N VAL A 199 12.29 7.71 -16.49
CA VAL A 199 11.99 6.28 -16.35
C VAL A 199 10.52 6.00 -16.66
#